data_a5ea227be0862839520a02adc50a3b60
#
_entry.id   a5ea227be0862839520a02adc50a3b60
#
_cell.length_a   1.000
_cell.length_b   1.000
_cell.length_c   1.000
_cell.angle_alpha   90.00
_cell.angle_beta   90.00
_cell.angle_gamma   90.00
#
_symmetry.space_group_name_H-M   'P 1'
#
loop_
_entity.id
_entity.type
_entity.pdbx_description
1 polymer ?
#
loop_
_entity_poly.entity_id
_entity_poly.type
_entity_poly.pdbx_seq_one_letter_code
_entity_poly.pdbx_strand_id
1 'polypeptide(L)' 'MTDLEEKLAHLMRSVDDLSDVIARQDREIDWLRGRVHMLLEREAARRDESEGSVFLGDERPPHY' A
#
# COMPACT_ATOMS: atom_id res chain seq x y z
N MET A 1 5.98 -46.14 6.61
CA MET A 1 4.83 -45.26 6.89
C MET A 1 5.19 -44.12 7.82
N THR A 2 6.00 -44.41 8.85
CA THR A 2 6.46 -43.34 9.75
C THR A 2 7.16 -42.21 9.01
N ASP A 3 7.97 -42.59 8.03
CA ASP A 3 8.67 -41.64 7.19
C ASP A 3 7.70 -40.72 6.47
N LEU A 4 6.68 -41.30 5.89
CA LEU A 4 5.67 -40.54 5.16
C LEU A 4 4.88 -39.65 6.09
N GLU A 5 4.56 -40.14 7.26
CA GLU A 5 3.85 -39.35 8.26
C GLU A 5 4.68 -38.18 8.73
N GLU A 6 5.98 -38.39 8.91
CA GLU A 6 6.87 -37.31 9.32
C GLU A 6 6.98 -36.26 8.24
N LYS A 7 7.06 -36.69 7.00
CA LYS A 7 7.12 -35.74 5.88
C LYS A 7 5.84 -34.94 5.76
N LEU A 8 4.70 -35.62 5.97
CA LEU A 8 3.41 -34.95 5.91
C LEU A 8 3.31 -33.91 7.03
N ALA A 9 3.72 -34.29 8.24
CA ALA A 9 3.69 -33.35 9.36
C ALA A 9 4.57 -32.16 9.11
N HIS A 10 5.75 -32.40 8.50
CA HIS A 10 6.65 -31.31 8.15
C HIS A 10 6.03 -30.37 7.13
N LEU A 11 5.40 -30.95 6.11
CA LEU A 11 4.70 -30.15 5.11
C LEU A 11 3.58 -29.33 5.70
N MET A 12 2.82 -29.92 6.58
CA MET A 12 1.70 -29.21 7.22
C MET A 12 2.22 -28.03 8.04
N ARG A 13 3.33 -28.22 8.75
CA ARG A 13 3.92 -27.13 9.51
C ARG A 13 4.44 -26.05 8.57
N SER A 14 5.03 -26.44 7.46
CA SER A 14 5.52 -25.47 6.48
C SER A 14 4.37 -24.64 5.90
N VAL A 15 3.25 -25.30 5.61
CA VAL A 15 2.08 -24.58 5.09
C VAL A 15 1.54 -23.62 6.12
N ASP A 16 1.48 -24.03 7.38
CA ASP A 16 1.04 -23.13 8.44
C ASP A 16 1.96 -21.92 8.57
N ASP A 17 3.26 -22.16 8.52
CA ASP A 17 4.24 -21.06 8.60
C ASP A 17 4.08 -20.11 7.44
N LEU A 18 3.89 -20.65 6.24
CA LEU A 18 3.68 -19.82 5.05
C LEU A 18 2.39 -19.03 5.14
N SER A 19 1.35 -19.64 5.69
CA SER A 19 0.08 -18.94 5.88
C SER A 19 0.26 -17.74 6.81
N ASP A 20 1.06 -17.90 7.86
CA ASP A 20 1.34 -16.80 8.77
C ASP A 20 2.11 -15.69 8.08
N VAL A 21 3.08 -16.07 7.24
CA VAL A 21 3.86 -15.09 6.48
C VAL A 21 2.95 -14.32 5.53
N ILE A 22 2.07 -15.03 4.84
CA ILE A 22 1.15 -14.39 3.89
C ILE A 22 0.25 -13.40 4.63
N ALA A 23 -0.29 -13.80 5.76
CA ALA A 23 -1.16 -12.91 6.53
C ALA A 23 -0.43 -11.64 6.95
N ARG A 24 0.81 -11.79 7.38
CA ARG A 24 1.63 -10.63 7.77
C ARG A 24 1.92 -9.74 6.59
N GLN A 25 2.27 -10.34 5.45
CA GLN A 25 2.56 -9.58 4.25
C GLN A 25 1.32 -8.86 3.72
N ASP A 26 0.17 -9.50 3.81
CA ASP A 26 -1.08 -8.85 3.41
C ASP A 26 -1.33 -7.59 4.23
N ARG A 27 -1.09 -7.66 5.53
CA ARG A 27 -1.25 -6.48 6.39
C ARG A 27 -0.25 -5.38 6.02
N GLU A 28 0.97 -5.78 5.71
CA GLU A 28 2.00 -4.81 5.30
C GLU A 28 1.63 -4.15 3.98
N ILE A 29 1.14 -4.94 3.05
CA ILE A 29 0.74 -4.41 1.75
C ILE A 29 -0.43 -3.45 1.90
N ASP A 30 -1.42 -3.81 2.71
CA ASP A 30 -2.56 -2.93 2.96
C ASP A 30 -2.13 -1.62 3.58
N TRP A 31 -1.23 -1.69 4.54
CA TRP A 31 -0.71 -0.48 5.17
C TRP A 31 0.02 0.40 4.17
N LEU A 32 0.87 -0.22 3.34
CA LEU A 32 1.62 0.51 2.32
C LEU A 32 0.69 1.13 1.29
N ARG A 33 -0.33 0.40 0.88
CA ARG A 33 -1.32 0.93 -0.07
C ARG A 33 -2.00 2.17 0.48
N GLY A 34 -2.36 2.11 1.75
CA GLY A 34 -2.97 3.27 2.40
C GLY A 34 -2.05 4.46 2.42
N ARG A 35 -0.77 4.23 2.72
CA ARG A 35 0.20 5.32 2.76
C ARG A 35 0.41 5.91 1.37
N VAL A 36 0.53 5.04 0.36
CA VAL A 36 0.71 5.51 -1.00
C VAL A 36 -0.50 6.33 -1.45
N HIS A 37 -1.68 5.83 -1.16
CA HIS A 37 -2.91 6.55 -1.51
C HIS A 37 -2.93 7.94 -0.88
N MET A 38 -2.60 8.00 0.39
CA MET A 38 -2.59 9.26 1.12
C MET A 38 -1.57 10.23 0.53
N LEU A 39 -0.39 9.72 0.19
CA LEU A 39 0.65 10.56 -0.40
C LEU A 39 0.26 11.06 -1.78
N LEU A 40 -0.38 10.21 -2.56
CA LEU A 40 -0.85 10.61 -3.88
C LEU A 40 -1.94 11.68 -3.79
N GLU A 41 -2.82 11.55 -2.82
CA GLU A 41 -3.86 12.55 -2.61
C GLU A 41 -3.25 13.89 -2.21
N ARG A 42 -2.26 13.85 -1.36
CA ARG A 42 -1.55 15.06 -0.95
C ARG A 42 -0.87 15.72 -2.13
N GLU A 43 -0.23 14.90 -2.95
CA GLU A 43 0.47 15.42 -4.11
C GLU A 43 -0.49 16.04 -5.11
N ALA A 44 -1.63 15.39 -5.32
CA ALA A 44 -2.66 15.91 -6.21
C ALA A 44 -3.21 17.25 -5.70
N ALA A 45 -3.45 17.33 -4.40
CA ALA A 45 -3.96 18.55 -3.79
C ALA A 45 -2.95 19.68 -3.92
N ARG A 46 -1.67 19.36 -3.74
CA ARG A 46 -0.63 20.36 -3.85
C ARG A 46 -0.50 20.87 -5.28
N ARG A 47 -0.62 19.96 -6.24
CA ARG A 47 -0.58 20.36 -7.66
C ARG A 47 -1.75 21.24 -8.01
N ASP A 48 -2.94 20.87 -7.54
CA ASP A 48 -4.14 21.65 -7.80
C ASP A 48 -3.99 23.07 -7.25
N GLU A 49 -3.47 23.17 -6.04
CA GLU A 49 -3.24 24.47 -5.43
C GLU A 49 -2.23 25.29 -6.24
N SER A 50 -1.17 24.65 -6.64
CA SER A 50 -0.13 25.30 -7.41
C SER A 50 -0.65 25.77 -8.75
N GLU A 51 -1.37 24.92 -9.45
CA GLU A 51 -1.95 25.25 -10.74
C GLU A 51 -3.01 26.32 -10.60
N GLY A 52 -3.83 26.19 -9.58
CA GLY A 52 -4.82 27.19 -9.31
C GLY A 52 -4.22 28.55 -9.02
N SER A 53 -3.14 28.56 -8.26
CA SER A 53 -2.44 29.79 -7.97
C SER A 53 -1.91 30.46 -9.23
N VAL A 54 -1.37 29.66 -10.13
CA VAL A 54 -0.84 30.19 -11.38
C VAL A 54 -1.96 30.80 -12.20
N PHE A 55 -3.07 30.12 -12.32
CA PHE A 55 -4.21 30.64 -13.08
C PHE A 55 -4.76 31.92 -12.45
N LEU A 56 -4.93 31.91 -11.17
CA LEU A 56 -5.49 33.06 -10.48
C LEU A 56 -4.52 34.23 -10.48
N GLY A 57 -3.27 33.94 -10.40
CA GLY A 57 -2.25 34.96 -10.45
C GLY A 57 -2.17 35.66 -11.80
N ASP A 58 -2.58 34.97 -12.79
CA ASP A 58 -2.64 35.49 -14.12
C ASP A 58 -3.83 36.33 -14.33
N GLU A 59 -4.65 36.08 -13.96
CA GLU A 59 -5.71 36.44 -14.14
C GLU A 59 -6.33 36.68 -13.16
N ARG A 60 -5.82 36.49 -13.28
CA ARG A 60 -6.11 36.27 -12.46
C ARG A 60 -6.06 36.28 -11.73
N PRO A 61 -6.10 36.96 -11.86
CA PRO A 61 -6.07 36.68 -11.12
C PRO A 61 -6.24 36.70 -10.50
N PRO A 62 -6.43 37.27 -10.60
CA PRO A 62 -6.55 36.88 -9.99
C PRO A 62 -6.71 36.84 -9.26
N HIS A 63 -7.02 37.36 -9.30
CA HIS A 63 -7.14 36.98 -8.68
C HIS A 63 -6.84 37.13 -8.06
N TYR A 64 -6.98 37.86 -8.36
CA TYR A 64 -6.75 37.68 -7.95
C TYR A 64 -6.56 37.79 -7.53
#